data_c91e65ebc8d722831e0485033e38e6aa
#
_entry.id   c91e65ebc8d722831e0485033e38e6aa
#
_cell.length_a   1.000
_cell.length_b   1.000
_cell.length_c   1.000
_cell.angle_alpha   90.00
_cell.angle_beta   90.00
_cell.angle_gamma   90.00
#
_symmetry.space_group_name_H-M   'P 1'
#
loop_
_entity.id
_entity.type
_entity.pdbx_description
1 polymer ?
#
loop_
_entity_poly.entity_id
_entity_poly.type
_entity_poly.pdbx_seq_one_letter_code
_entity_poly.pdbx_strand_id
1 'polypeptide(L)'
;MKKVYSLLAGLVLATGLMTSPAAPAKGQAGVFDFYLLTLSWSPTFCLTHASNEQCSKGYGFVLHGLWPQYANGGWPQDCPPITALTAQERKYGNTLFPTDDLLTHEWEKHGTCSGLGANGYLQAADQALTKVKIPASFNAPAKPLQMTADQILASFRQSNPAIPQGGIVAICSGPELSEIRVCMDKDLNFQSCGKSIKTQCRDGNIRVPNIR
;
A
#
# COMPACT_ATOMS: atom_id res chain seq x y z
N MET A 1 41.46 17.93 73.92
CA MET A 1 40.39 18.56 73.15
C MET A 1 40.45 17.99 71.73
N LYS A 2 39.66 16.94 71.38
CA LYS A 2 39.64 16.33 70.01
C LYS A 2 38.38 16.81 69.29
N LYS A 3 38.55 17.53 68.19
CA LYS A 3 37.46 17.98 67.31
C LYS A 3 37.13 16.84 66.36
N VAL A 4 35.85 16.38 66.38
CA VAL A 4 35.26 15.41 65.46
C VAL A 4 34.64 16.20 64.33
N TYR A 5 35.13 15.99 63.11
CA TYR A 5 34.46 16.50 61.89
C TYR A 5 33.51 15.46 61.34
N SER A 6 32.22 15.80 61.35
CA SER A 6 31.18 14.98 60.75
C SER A 6 31.07 15.29 59.28
N LEU A 7 31.34 14.30 58.39
CA LEU A 7 31.17 14.39 56.97
C LEU A 7 29.74 13.98 56.63
N LEU A 8 28.92 14.90 56.19
CA LEU A 8 27.60 14.65 55.61
C LEU A 8 27.80 14.28 54.13
N ALA A 9 27.61 13.01 53.77
CA ALA A 9 27.57 12.55 52.38
C ALA A 9 26.16 12.82 51.81
N GLY A 10 26.07 13.79 50.91
CA GLY A 10 24.83 14.07 50.17
C GLY A 10 24.60 13.04 49.07
N LEU A 11 23.52 12.27 49.19
CA LEU A 11 23.05 11.33 48.18
C LEU A 11 22.28 12.08 47.09
N VAL A 12 22.88 12.27 45.91
CA VAL A 12 22.22 12.85 44.72
C VAL A 12 21.45 11.74 44.04
N LEU A 13 20.12 11.74 44.21
CA LEU A 13 19.21 10.90 43.40
C LEU A 13 19.13 11.48 41.98
N ALA A 14 19.81 10.85 41.03
CA ALA A 14 19.60 11.10 39.60
C ALA A 14 18.29 10.48 39.14
N THR A 15 17.23 11.28 39.01
CA THR A 15 15.96 10.88 38.36
C THR A 15 16.18 10.81 36.85
N GLY A 16 16.47 9.60 36.34
CA GLY A 16 16.52 9.36 34.89
C GLY A 16 15.10 9.50 34.31
N LEU A 17 14.90 10.56 33.51
CA LEU A 17 13.71 10.65 32.66
C LEU A 17 13.79 9.53 31.62
N MET A 18 12.99 8.49 31.80
CA MET A 18 12.74 7.50 30.74
C MET A 18 11.87 8.16 29.66
N THR A 19 12.46 8.59 28.56
CA THR A 19 11.72 8.98 27.36
C THR A 19 11.18 7.70 26.72
N SER A 20 9.89 7.44 26.93
CA SER A 20 9.18 6.42 26.15
C SER A 20 9.26 6.78 24.68
N PRO A 21 9.54 5.80 23.76
CA PRO A 21 9.49 6.06 22.34
C PRO A 21 8.07 6.54 21.99
N ALA A 22 7.97 7.71 21.39
CA ALA A 22 6.71 8.23 20.91
C ALA A 22 6.14 7.23 19.89
N ALA A 23 4.88 6.81 20.07
CA ALA A 23 4.16 6.06 19.05
C ALA A 23 4.21 6.85 17.74
N PRO A 24 4.35 6.18 16.57
CA PRO A 24 4.36 6.88 15.28
C PRO A 24 3.12 7.79 15.20
N ALA A 25 3.35 9.04 14.87
CA ALA A 25 2.28 10.04 14.79
C ALA A 25 1.27 9.56 13.74
N LYS A 26 -0.01 9.47 14.14
CA LYS A 26 -1.12 9.21 13.22
C LYS A 26 -1.14 10.32 12.17
N GLY A 27 -1.42 9.98 10.92
CA GLY A 27 -1.53 10.95 9.84
C GLY A 27 -2.72 11.91 10.07
N GLN A 28 -2.72 13.02 9.34
CA GLN A 28 -3.87 13.93 9.27
C GLN A 28 -4.64 13.69 7.98
N ALA A 29 -5.96 13.54 8.08
CA ALA A 29 -6.84 13.35 6.94
C ALA A 29 -6.71 14.51 5.93
N GLY A 30 -6.56 14.19 4.64
CA GLY A 30 -6.39 15.16 3.56
C GLY A 30 -4.99 15.73 3.39
N VAL A 31 -4.07 15.47 4.34
CA VAL A 31 -2.68 15.91 4.28
C VAL A 31 -1.80 14.82 3.70
N PHE A 32 -1.58 14.87 2.41
CA PHE A 32 -0.73 13.98 1.63
C PHE A 32 -0.44 14.64 0.27
N ASP A 33 0.49 14.09 -0.51
CA ASP A 33 0.91 14.72 -1.76
C ASP A 33 0.35 14.02 -3.01
N PHE A 34 0.24 12.68 -3.01
CA PHE A 34 -0.21 11.90 -4.16
C PHE A 34 -0.80 10.56 -3.71
N TYR A 35 -1.49 9.87 -4.62
CA TYR A 35 -1.99 8.51 -4.42
C TYR A 35 -1.07 7.46 -5.06
N LEU A 36 -0.96 6.33 -4.39
CA LEU A 36 -0.37 5.11 -4.92
C LEU A 36 -1.50 4.07 -5.09
N LEU A 37 -1.96 3.87 -6.33
CA LEU A 37 -2.86 2.77 -6.65
C LEU A 37 -2.06 1.46 -6.63
N THR A 38 -2.45 0.52 -5.81
CA THR A 38 -1.80 -0.79 -5.67
C THR A 38 -2.71 -1.90 -6.14
N LEU A 39 -2.23 -2.69 -7.09
CA LEU A 39 -2.89 -3.87 -7.63
C LEU A 39 -2.09 -5.11 -7.24
N SER A 40 -2.66 -6.02 -6.45
CA SER A 40 -2.03 -7.29 -6.06
C SER A 40 -2.28 -8.38 -7.09
N TRP A 41 -1.24 -9.16 -7.40
CA TRP A 41 -1.38 -10.39 -8.18
C TRP A 41 -1.88 -11.51 -7.26
N SER A 42 -3.18 -11.79 -7.30
CA SER A 42 -3.85 -12.75 -6.41
C SER A 42 -3.21 -14.14 -6.39
N PRO A 43 -2.76 -14.73 -7.52
CA PRO A 43 -2.08 -16.03 -7.49
C PRO A 43 -0.80 -16.05 -6.63
N THR A 44 -0.02 -14.97 -6.60
CA THR A 44 1.16 -14.88 -5.72
C THR A 44 0.78 -14.79 -4.26
N PHE A 45 -0.20 -13.96 -3.92
CA PHE A 45 -0.74 -13.88 -2.56
C PHE A 45 -1.20 -15.25 -2.06
N CYS A 46 -1.86 -16.03 -2.91
CA CYS A 46 -2.40 -17.35 -2.58
C CYS A 46 -1.34 -18.44 -2.40
N LEU A 47 -0.06 -18.22 -2.76
CA LEU A 47 1.01 -19.16 -2.45
C LEU A 47 1.23 -19.32 -0.94
N THR A 48 0.99 -18.26 -0.18
CA THR A 48 1.20 -18.21 1.28
C THR A 48 -0.10 -18.07 2.08
N HIS A 49 -1.22 -17.78 1.42
CA HIS A 49 -2.52 -17.53 2.04
C HIS A 49 -3.63 -18.41 1.42
N ALA A 50 -3.33 -19.68 1.20
CA ALA A 50 -4.20 -20.59 0.43
C ALA A 50 -5.65 -20.73 0.99
N SER A 51 -5.84 -20.51 2.28
CA SER A 51 -7.16 -20.54 2.93
C SER A 51 -7.97 -19.25 2.81
N ASN A 52 -7.37 -18.15 2.26
CA ASN A 52 -8.09 -16.91 2.07
C ASN A 52 -9.16 -17.08 0.98
N GLU A 53 -10.35 -16.52 1.21
CA GLU A 53 -11.51 -16.68 0.31
C GLU A 53 -11.25 -16.22 -1.13
N GLN A 54 -10.41 -15.18 -1.34
CA GLN A 54 -10.06 -14.74 -2.69
C GLN A 54 -9.36 -15.81 -3.53
N CYS A 55 -8.71 -16.80 -2.88
CA CYS A 55 -7.90 -17.81 -3.56
C CYS A 55 -8.73 -18.87 -4.29
N SER A 56 -10.04 -18.95 -3.99
CA SER A 56 -10.99 -19.81 -4.70
C SER A 56 -11.75 -19.09 -5.83
N LYS A 57 -11.48 -17.80 -6.08
CA LYS A 57 -12.24 -16.96 -7.00
C LYS A 57 -11.64 -16.87 -8.42
N GLY A 58 -10.44 -17.41 -8.65
CA GLY A 58 -9.77 -17.31 -9.94
C GLY A 58 -9.38 -15.87 -10.32
N TYR A 59 -9.03 -15.05 -9.35
CA TYR A 59 -8.62 -13.67 -9.58
C TYR A 59 -7.19 -13.56 -10.15
N GLY A 60 -7.00 -12.61 -11.06
CA GLY A 60 -5.70 -12.10 -11.49
C GLY A 60 -5.26 -10.92 -10.63
N PHE A 61 -5.09 -9.74 -11.25
CA PHE A 61 -4.89 -8.51 -10.49
C PHE A 61 -6.18 -8.09 -9.81
N VAL A 62 -6.09 -7.77 -8.52
CA VAL A 62 -7.17 -7.24 -7.69
C VAL A 62 -6.74 -5.91 -7.08
N LEU A 63 -7.70 -5.07 -6.76
CA LEU A 63 -7.43 -3.86 -5.98
C LEU A 63 -6.90 -4.26 -4.60
N HIS A 64 -5.66 -3.84 -4.28
CA HIS A 64 -5.16 -3.87 -2.91
C HIS A 64 -5.60 -2.60 -2.20
N GLY A 65 -5.29 -1.43 -2.76
CA GLY A 65 -5.73 -0.17 -2.19
C GLY A 65 -5.34 1.05 -3.01
N LEU A 66 -5.86 2.19 -2.58
CA LEU A 66 -5.49 3.52 -3.05
C LEU A 66 -4.89 4.30 -1.87
N TRP A 67 -3.56 4.40 -1.83
CA TRP A 67 -2.84 4.84 -0.64
C TRP A 67 -2.34 6.28 -0.76
N PRO A 68 -2.79 7.21 0.09
CA PRO A 68 -2.16 8.52 0.23
C PRO A 68 -0.68 8.40 0.57
N GLN A 69 0.17 9.21 -0.06
CA GLN A 69 1.63 9.17 0.08
C GLN A 69 2.20 10.57 0.28
N TYR A 70 3.37 10.68 0.93
CA TYR A 70 4.17 11.90 0.98
C TYR A 70 5.26 11.89 -0.10
N ALA A 71 5.46 13.03 -0.77
CA ALA A 71 6.47 13.18 -1.83
C ALA A 71 7.90 12.90 -1.33
N ASN A 72 8.18 13.22 -0.07
CA ASN A 72 9.48 13.01 0.56
C ASN A 72 9.66 11.60 1.14
N GLY A 73 8.70 10.70 0.91
CA GLY A 73 8.70 9.34 1.42
C GLY A 73 7.84 9.15 2.67
N GLY A 74 7.41 7.90 2.89
CA GLY A 74 6.42 7.56 3.90
C GLY A 74 4.99 7.91 3.47
N TRP A 75 4.06 7.64 4.35
CA TRP A 75 2.63 7.80 4.12
C TRP A 75 1.88 8.09 5.41
N PRO A 76 0.75 8.82 5.36
CA PRO A 76 -0.17 8.92 6.48
C PRO A 76 -0.90 7.59 6.66
N GLN A 77 -1.19 7.23 7.90
CA GLN A 77 -1.98 6.04 8.22
C GLN A 77 -2.85 6.27 9.45
N ASP A 78 -3.93 5.52 9.57
CA ASP A 78 -4.82 5.51 10.72
C ASP A 78 -5.28 6.93 11.11
N CYS A 79 -5.72 7.72 10.10
CA CYS A 79 -6.06 9.13 10.30
C CYS A 79 -7.41 9.28 11.00
N PRO A 80 -7.48 9.92 12.18
CA PRO A 80 -8.74 10.10 12.89
C PRO A 80 -9.65 11.16 12.24
N PRO A 81 -10.99 11.06 12.43
CA PRO A 81 -11.69 9.96 13.08
C PRO A 81 -11.79 8.72 12.18
N ILE A 82 -11.51 7.53 12.75
CA ILE A 82 -11.74 6.27 12.05
C ILE A 82 -13.19 5.85 12.31
N THR A 83 -14.01 5.91 11.27
CA THR A 83 -15.42 5.52 11.33
C THR A 83 -15.63 4.18 10.64
N ALA A 84 -16.51 3.35 11.19
CA ALA A 84 -16.89 2.10 10.53
C ALA A 84 -17.63 2.38 9.22
N LEU A 85 -17.43 1.52 8.22
CA LEU A 85 -18.18 1.56 6.98
C LEU A 85 -19.68 1.28 7.24
N THR A 86 -20.56 2.08 6.65
CA THR A 86 -21.99 1.79 6.62
C THR A 86 -22.27 0.55 5.77
N ALA A 87 -23.45 -0.05 5.91
CA ALA A 87 -23.86 -1.21 5.11
C ALA A 87 -23.82 -0.92 3.60
N GLN A 88 -24.14 0.31 3.20
CA GLN A 88 -24.12 0.73 1.79
C GLN A 88 -22.69 0.86 1.26
N GLU A 89 -21.79 1.50 2.02
CA GLU A 89 -20.37 1.64 1.70
C GLU A 89 -19.68 0.28 1.62
N ARG A 90 -19.96 -0.61 2.58
CA ARG A 90 -19.45 -1.99 2.57
C ARG A 90 -19.95 -2.76 1.35
N LYS A 91 -21.24 -2.65 1.02
CA LYS A 91 -21.78 -3.28 -0.19
C LYS A 91 -21.08 -2.79 -1.46
N TYR A 92 -20.83 -1.48 -1.56
CA TYR A 92 -20.09 -0.91 -2.70
C TYR A 92 -18.62 -1.34 -2.69
N GLY A 93 -17.95 -1.21 -1.56
CA GLY A 93 -16.53 -1.60 -1.42
C GLY A 93 -16.29 -3.07 -1.78
N ASN A 94 -17.19 -3.98 -1.42
CA ASN A 94 -17.11 -5.40 -1.76
C ASN A 94 -17.26 -5.69 -3.27
N THR A 95 -17.63 -4.71 -4.09
CA THR A 95 -17.55 -4.84 -5.56
C THR A 95 -16.13 -4.49 -6.08
N LEU A 96 -15.30 -3.82 -5.30
CA LEU A 96 -13.98 -3.34 -5.67
C LEU A 96 -12.87 -4.21 -5.08
N PHE A 97 -13.01 -4.56 -3.80
CA PHE A 97 -12.00 -5.33 -3.05
C PHE A 97 -12.30 -6.83 -3.08
N PRO A 98 -11.28 -7.70 -3.11
CA PRO A 98 -11.49 -9.14 -3.19
C PRO A 98 -12.11 -9.76 -1.93
N THR A 99 -11.98 -9.10 -0.77
CA THR A 99 -12.51 -9.56 0.52
C THR A 99 -12.96 -8.38 1.39
N ASP A 100 -13.92 -8.61 2.28
CA ASP A 100 -14.43 -7.61 3.23
C ASP A 100 -13.37 -7.22 4.28
N ASP A 101 -12.52 -8.15 4.68
CA ASP A 101 -11.42 -7.88 5.61
C ASP A 101 -10.40 -6.92 5.00
N LEU A 102 -10.04 -7.10 3.71
CA LEU A 102 -9.15 -6.18 3.01
C LEU A 102 -9.80 -4.81 2.86
N LEU A 103 -11.07 -4.75 2.44
CA LEU A 103 -11.82 -3.50 2.35
C LEU A 103 -11.79 -2.72 3.68
N THR A 104 -12.07 -3.40 4.78
CA THR A 104 -12.09 -2.77 6.12
C THR A 104 -10.70 -2.25 6.48
N HIS A 105 -9.66 -3.09 6.31
CA HIS A 105 -8.27 -2.71 6.57
C HIS A 105 -7.84 -1.48 5.74
N GLU A 106 -8.11 -1.49 4.46
CA GLU A 106 -7.70 -0.42 3.54
C GLU A 106 -8.43 0.89 3.83
N TRP A 107 -9.71 0.82 4.20
CA TRP A 107 -10.44 2.00 4.66
C TRP A 107 -9.83 2.57 5.94
N GLU A 108 -9.69 1.76 6.98
CA GLU A 108 -9.25 2.22 8.31
C GLU A 108 -7.82 2.77 8.25
N LYS A 109 -6.93 2.08 7.58
CA LYS A 109 -5.51 2.41 7.55
C LYS A 109 -5.15 3.53 6.56
N HIS A 110 -5.71 3.50 5.38
CA HIS A 110 -5.35 4.39 4.27
C HIS A 110 -6.48 5.32 3.84
N GLY A 111 -7.68 4.80 3.72
CA GLY A 111 -8.84 5.56 3.24
C GLY A 111 -9.19 6.74 4.12
N THR A 112 -9.12 6.58 5.44
CA THR A 112 -9.34 7.67 6.42
C THR A 112 -8.39 8.84 6.20
N CYS A 113 -7.21 8.60 5.63
CA CYS A 113 -6.21 9.62 5.36
C CYS A 113 -6.46 10.41 4.06
N SER A 114 -7.38 9.95 3.21
CA SER A 114 -7.75 10.67 1.97
C SER A 114 -8.44 12.01 2.22
N GLY A 115 -9.14 12.15 3.37
CA GLY A 115 -9.98 13.32 3.66
C GLY A 115 -11.33 13.34 2.92
N LEU A 116 -11.65 12.30 2.14
CA LEU A 116 -12.86 12.22 1.29
C LEU A 116 -14.08 11.59 1.99
N GLY A 117 -13.89 11.07 3.22
CA GLY A 117 -14.87 10.18 3.83
C GLY A 117 -14.94 8.82 3.11
N ALA A 118 -15.67 7.84 3.69
CA ALA A 118 -15.65 6.47 3.19
C ALA A 118 -16.19 6.34 1.76
N ASN A 119 -17.36 6.92 1.49
CA ASN A 119 -17.96 6.86 0.14
C ASN A 119 -17.06 7.55 -0.90
N GLY A 120 -16.49 8.72 -0.59
CA GLY A 120 -15.59 9.44 -1.49
C GLY A 120 -14.29 8.67 -1.76
N TYR A 121 -13.71 8.03 -0.74
CA TYR A 121 -12.55 7.18 -0.90
C TYR A 121 -12.82 5.97 -1.81
N LEU A 122 -13.95 5.27 -1.61
CA LEU A 122 -14.32 4.14 -2.44
C LEU A 122 -14.56 4.56 -3.89
N GLN A 123 -15.19 5.72 -4.13
CA GLN A 123 -15.35 6.27 -5.48
C GLN A 123 -14.00 6.63 -6.11
N ALA A 124 -13.08 7.20 -5.35
CA ALA A 124 -11.74 7.50 -5.85
C ALA A 124 -10.96 6.22 -6.20
N ALA A 125 -11.07 5.17 -5.37
CA ALA A 125 -10.45 3.87 -5.62
C ALA A 125 -11.01 3.20 -6.89
N ASP A 126 -12.33 3.24 -7.10
CA ASP A 126 -12.99 2.74 -8.30
C ASP A 126 -12.53 3.50 -9.56
N GLN A 127 -12.54 4.83 -9.51
CA GLN A 127 -12.06 5.66 -10.60
C GLN A 127 -10.59 5.40 -10.95
N ALA A 128 -9.73 5.27 -9.93
CA ALA A 128 -8.33 4.95 -10.12
C ALA A 128 -8.14 3.58 -10.76
N LEU A 129 -8.87 2.57 -10.27
CA LEU A 129 -8.84 1.20 -10.79
C LEU A 129 -9.27 1.14 -12.26
N THR A 130 -10.36 1.82 -12.63
CA THR A 130 -10.89 1.82 -14.00
C THR A 130 -9.98 2.54 -15.01
N LYS A 131 -9.11 3.45 -14.55
CA LYS A 131 -8.12 4.12 -15.42
C LYS A 131 -6.98 3.19 -15.86
N VAL A 132 -6.70 2.11 -15.14
CA VAL A 132 -5.56 1.23 -15.42
C VAL A 132 -6.03 -0.02 -16.19
N LYS A 133 -5.56 -0.16 -17.42
CA LYS A 133 -5.80 -1.33 -18.26
C LYS A 133 -4.77 -2.42 -17.97
N ILE A 134 -5.24 -3.60 -17.57
CA ILE A 134 -4.37 -4.76 -17.39
C ILE A 134 -3.93 -5.28 -18.76
N PRO A 135 -2.63 -5.50 -19.01
CA PRO A 135 -2.16 -6.03 -20.29
C PRO A 135 -2.71 -7.44 -20.55
N ALA A 136 -3.02 -7.74 -21.82
CA ALA A 136 -3.64 -9.01 -22.21
C ALA A 136 -2.81 -10.25 -21.77
N SER A 137 -1.50 -10.14 -21.65
CA SER A 137 -0.63 -11.21 -21.16
C SER A 137 -0.93 -11.64 -19.71
N PHE A 138 -1.59 -10.79 -18.92
CA PHE A 138 -1.98 -11.09 -17.54
C PHE A 138 -3.46 -11.50 -17.44
N ASN A 139 -4.19 -11.52 -18.56
CA ASN A 139 -5.58 -11.98 -18.56
C ASN A 139 -5.60 -13.52 -18.62
N ALA A 140 -5.68 -14.18 -17.45
CA ALA A 140 -5.77 -15.63 -17.31
C ALA A 140 -4.66 -16.42 -18.04
N PRO A 141 -3.36 -16.18 -17.74
CA PRO A 141 -2.28 -16.95 -18.35
C PRO A 141 -2.42 -18.43 -17.99
N ALA A 142 -2.46 -19.32 -19.01
CA ALA A 142 -2.62 -20.75 -18.83
C ALA A 142 -1.41 -21.42 -18.15
N LYS A 143 -0.24 -20.77 -18.22
CA LYS A 143 1.04 -21.20 -17.59
C LYS A 143 1.69 -20.01 -16.91
N PRO A 144 2.53 -20.24 -15.89
CA PRO A 144 3.31 -19.16 -15.29
C PRO A 144 4.14 -18.44 -16.35
N LEU A 145 4.12 -17.09 -16.32
CA LEU A 145 5.00 -16.29 -17.17
C LEU A 145 6.36 -16.13 -16.50
N GLN A 146 7.38 -15.92 -17.33
CA GLN A 146 8.74 -15.57 -16.92
C GLN A 146 9.09 -14.25 -17.62
N MET A 147 9.21 -13.19 -16.84
CA MET A 147 9.42 -11.84 -17.38
C MET A 147 10.41 -11.09 -16.49
N THR A 148 11.19 -10.17 -17.06
CA THR A 148 11.94 -9.21 -16.25
C THR A 148 11.01 -8.10 -15.74
N ALA A 149 11.44 -7.35 -14.72
CA ALA A 149 10.69 -6.18 -14.23
C ALA A 149 10.44 -5.17 -15.38
N ASP A 150 11.45 -4.93 -16.22
CA ASP A 150 11.31 -4.00 -17.36
C ASP A 150 10.28 -4.48 -18.38
N GLN A 151 10.23 -5.79 -18.67
CA GLN A 151 9.23 -6.37 -19.57
C GLN A 151 7.80 -6.24 -18.98
N ILE A 152 7.64 -6.47 -17.68
CA ILE A 152 6.36 -6.27 -16.99
C ILE A 152 5.93 -4.80 -17.10
N LEU A 153 6.81 -3.88 -16.71
CA LEU A 153 6.51 -2.44 -16.74
C LEU A 153 6.28 -1.93 -18.16
N ALA A 154 7.02 -2.43 -19.15
CA ALA A 154 6.83 -2.08 -20.55
C ALA A 154 5.45 -2.52 -21.07
N SER A 155 4.99 -3.73 -20.71
CA SER A 155 3.66 -4.22 -21.11
C SER A 155 2.52 -3.37 -20.50
N PHE A 156 2.66 -2.95 -19.25
CA PHE A 156 1.70 -2.04 -18.63
C PHE A 156 1.70 -0.66 -19.29
N ARG A 157 2.87 -0.06 -19.58
CA ARG A 157 2.94 1.24 -20.28
C ARG A 157 2.38 1.15 -21.71
N GLN A 158 2.61 0.05 -22.42
CA GLN A 158 2.02 -0.18 -23.73
C GLN A 158 0.49 -0.17 -23.69
N SER A 159 -0.10 -0.80 -22.66
CA SER A 159 -1.55 -0.81 -22.46
C SER A 159 -2.10 0.51 -21.91
N ASN A 160 -1.24 1.34 -21.31
CA ASN A 160 -1.58 2.59 -20.64
C ASN A 160 -0.60 3.70 -21.04
N PRO A 161 -0.66 4.22 -22.28
CA PRO A 161 0.33 5.17 -22.81
C PRO A 161 0.35 6.52 -22.05
N ALA A 162 -0.70 6.82 -21.28
CA ALA A 162 -0.73 8.02 -20.44
C ALA A 162 0.08 7.90 -19.13
N ILE A 163 0.55 6.69 -18.76
CA ILE A 163 1.43 6.52 -17.61
C ILE A 163 2.84 7.00 -17.98
N PRO A 164 3.37 8.05 -17.33
CA PRO A 164 4.70 8.56 -17.65
C PRO A 164 5.79 7.55 -17.26
N GLN A 165 6.98 7.72 -17.84
CA GLN A 165 8.15 6.99 -17.38
C GLN A 165 8.38 7.25 -15.89
N GLY A 166 8.53 6.16 -15.09
CA GLY A 166 8.61 6.26 -13.63
C GLY A 166 7.27 6.45 -12.92
N GLY A 167 6.12 6.39 -13.62
CA GLY A 167 4.78 6.46 -13.03
C GLY A 167 4.22 5.10 -12.58
N ILE A 168 4.97 4.02 -12.82
CA ILE A 168 4.59 2.66 -12.45
C ILE A 168 5.79 1.87 -11.96
N VAL A 169 5.60 1.03 -10.94
CA VAL A 169 6.63 0.17 -10.37
C VAL A 169 6.09 -1.25 -10.14
N ALA A 170 7.00 -2.22 -10.16
CA ALA A 170 6.70 -3.63 -9.85
C ALA A 170 7.27 -3.99 -8.48
N ILE A 171 6.49 -4.71 -7.68
CA ILE A 171 6.88 -5.24 -6.38
C ILE A 171 6.86 -6.76 -6.45
N CYS A 172 7.90 -7.38 -5.93
CA CYS A 172 8.03 -8.84 -5.88
C CYS A 172 8.05 -9.36 -4.45
N SER A 173 7.51 -10.56 -4.27
CA SER A 173 7.68 -11.38 -3.07
C SER A 173 8.60 -12.55 -3.43
N GLY A 174 9.86 -12.47 -3.00
CA GLY A 174 10.90 -13.39 -3.46
C GLY A 174 11.04 -13.36 -4.99
N PRO A 175 10.91 -14.51 -5.70
CA PRO A 175 10.99 -14.55 -7.15
C PRO A 175 9.69 -14.22 -7.90
N GLU A 176 8.57 -14.07 -7.21
CA GLU A 176 7.25 -13.87 -7.81
C GLU A 176 6.84 -12.41 -7.87
N LEU A 177 6.15 -12.01 -8.97
CA LEU A 177 5.45 -10.73 -9.04
C LEU A 177 4.33 -10.70 -7.99
N SER A 178 4.39 -9.73 -7.10
CA SER A 178 3.38 -9.53 -6.04
C SER A 178 2.42 -8.41 -6.37
N GLU A 179 2.94 -7.25 -6.79
CA GLU A 179 2.10 -6.08 -7.03
C GLU A 179 2.61 -5.24 -8.20
N ILE A 180 1.68 -4.51 -8.80
CA ILE A 180 1.93 -3.35 -9.64
C ILE A 180 1.39 -2.13 -8.90
N ARG A 181 2.21 -1.08 -8.81
CA ARG A 181 1.81 0.18 -8.19
C ARG A 181 1.91 1.31 -9.18
N VAL A 182 0.86 2.14 -9.24
CA VAL A 182 0.75 3.27 -10.17
C VAL A 182 0.58 4.55 -9.37
N CYS A 183 1.40 5.56 -9.66
CA CYS A 183 1.34 6.86 -9.01
C CYS A 183 0.37 7.79 -9.71
N MET A 184 -0.50 8.41 -8.93
CA MET A 184 -1.53 9.35 -9.40
C MET A 184 -1.52 10.61 -8.53
N ASP A 185 -1.78 11.77 -9.13
CA ASP A 185 -2.01 12.99 -8.37
C ASP A 185 -3.34 12.91 -7.58
N LYS A 186 -3.68 13.96 -6.85
CA LYS A 186 -4.93 14.00 -6.06
C LYS A 186 -6.19 13.98 -6.91
N ASP A 187 -6.09 14.35 -8.19
CA ASP A 187 -7.16 14.32 -9.18
C ASP A 187 -7.17 13.01 -9.98
N LEU A 188 -6.38 12.03 -9.53
CA LEU A 188 -6.22 10.70 -10.14
C LEU A 188 -5.66 10.73 -11.57
N ASN A 189 -4.88 11.75 -11.95
CA ASN A 189 -4.11 11.72 -13.17
C ASN A 189 -2.79 10.99 -12.93
N PHE A 190 -2.32 10.25 -13.94
CA PHE A 190 -1.05 9.56 -13.84
C PHE A 190 0.11 10.55 -13.69
N GLN A 191 1.01 10.27 -12.77
CA GLN A 191 2.22 11.06 -12.54
C GLN A 191 3.44 10.18 -12.28
N SER A 192 4.63 10.77 -12.30
CA SER A 192 5.84 10.09 -11.87
C SER A 192 5.80 9.81 -10.36
N CYS A 193 6.26 8.62 -9.96
CA CYS A 193 6.30 8.21 -8.56
C CYS A 193 7.33 8.95 -7.68
N GLY A 194 8.18 9.78 -8.28
CA GLY A 194 9.26 10.43 -7.55
C GLY A 194 10.35 9.42 -7.12
N LYS A 195 11.21 9.85 -6.18
CA LYS A 195 12.39 9.05 -5.78
C LYS A 195 12.10 8.00 -4.71
N SER A 196 11.02 8.16 -3.96
CA SER A 196 10.68 7.31 -2.81
C SER A 196 10.02 5.99 -3.20
N ILE A 197 9.33 5.93 -4.34
CA ILE A 197 8.63 4.74 -4.84
C ILE A 197 9.46 4.12 -5.97
N LYS A 198 9.95 2.91 -5.76
CA LYS A 198 10.84 2.21 -6.70
C LYS A 198 10.39 0.77 -6.90
N THR A 199 10.73 0.20 -8.06
CA THR A 199 10.62 -1.24 -8.28
C THR A 199 11.42 -2.01 -7.23
N GLN A 200 10.80 -3.01 -6.63
CA GLN A 200 11.37 -3.88 -5.59
C GLN A 200 11.29 -5.33 -6.06
N CYS A 201 11.96 -5.61 -7.15
CA CYS A 201 12.15 -6.93 -7.71
C CYS A 201 13.65 -7.17 -7.91
N ARG A 202 14.09 -8.43 -7.77
CA ARG A 202 15.45 -8.81 -8.08
C ARG A 202 15.72 -8.71 -9.57
N ASP A 203 16.97 -8.63 -9.95
CA ASP A 203 17.38 -8.73 -11.34
C ASP A 203 17.06 -10.13 -11.93
N GLY A 204 16.86 -10.16 -13.24
CA GLY A 204 16.56 -11.39 -13.97
C GLY A 204 15.06 -11.70 -14.09
N ASN A 205 14.75 -12.97 -14.28
CA ASN A 205 13.37 -13.40 -14.50
C ASN A 205 12.57 -13.46 -13.20
N ILE A 206 11.41 -12.83 -13.27
CA ILE A 206 10.36 -12.84 -12.27
C ILE A 206 9.30 -13.84 -12.73
N ARG A 207 8.89 -14.71 -11.85
CA ARG A 207 7.79 -15.63 -12.10
C ARG A 207 6.46 -14.90 -11.83
N VAL A 208 5.54 -14.99 -12.79
CA VAL A 208 4.14 -14.55 -12.63
C VAL A 208 3.30 -15.83 -12.58
N PRO A 209 2.87 -16.31 -11.40
CA PRO A 209 2.07 -17.51 -11.29
C PRO A 209 0.79 -17.42 -12.11
N ASN A 210 0.36 -18.54 -12.73
CA ASN A 210 -0.92 -18.57 -13.45
C ASN A 210 -2.11 -18.51 -12.50
N ILE A 211 -3.22 -18.03 -13.01
CA ILE A 211 -4.53 -18.05 -12.32
C ILE A 211 -4.99 -19.52 -12.23
N ARG A 212 -5.54 -19.90 -11.08
CA ARG A 212 -6.05 -21.25 -10.78
C ARG A 212 -7.53 -21.23 -10.51
#